data_0f894894db202a6d5165d4ae9b2baf25
#
_entry.id   0f894894db202a6d5165d4ae9b2baf25
#
_cell.length_a   1.000
_cell.length_b   1.000
_cell.length_c   1.000
_cell.angle_alpha   90.00
_cell.angle_beta   90.00
_cell.angle_gamma   90.00
#
_symmetry.space_group_name_H-M   'P 1'
#
loop_
_entity.id
_entity.type
_entity.pdbx_description
1 polymer ?
#
loop_
_entity_poly.entity_id
_entity_poly.type
_entity_poly.pdbx_seq_one_letter_code
_entity_poly.pdbx_strand_id
1 'polypeptide(L)'
;MSYVDGFVIAVPKASLDDYKKLANTAGPIWMEHGALSYVECIGDDVPYGELTSFPRAVQAKDDEIVIFAWVVYESRQSRDAVMAKVMADARLKMDWSAMPFDGKRMIFGGFQPFVEL
;
A
#
# COMPACT_ATOMS: atom_id res chain seq x y z
N MET A 1 -11.61 5.76 17.86
CA MET A 1 -10.36 6.23 17.24
C MET A 1 -9.95 5.26 16.15
N SER A 2 -9.63 5.79 14.99
CA SER A 2 -9.21 4.96 13.88
C SER A 2 -7.73 4.58 13.95
N TYR A 3 -7.30 3.74 13.05
CA TYR A 3 -5.91 3.32 12.89
C TYR A 3 -5.60 3.25 11.40
N VAL A 4 -4.39 3.61 11.00
CA VAL A 4 -4.04 3.72 9.57
C VAL A 4 -2.76 2.94 9.27
N ASP A 5 -2.83 2.05 8.29
CA ASP A 5 -1.62 1.52 7.66
C ASP A 5 -1.29 2.38 6.45
N GLY A 6 -0.05 2.85 6.38
CA GLY A 6 0.44 3.60 5.24
C GLY A 6 1.49 2.81 4.47
N PHE A 7 1.53 3.03 3.15
CA PHE A 7 2.44 2.32 2.25
C PHE A 7 3.02 3.26 1.22
N VAL A 8 4.30 3.09 0.91
CA VAL A 8 4.93 3.73 -0.24
C VAL A 8 5.62 2.64 -1.05
N ILE A 9 5.35 2.60 -2.34
CA ILE A 9 5.78 1.52 -3.21
C ILE A 9 6.34 2.10 -4.51
N ALA A 10 7.49 1.59 -4.97
CA ALA A 10 8.03 1.91 -6.29
C ALA A 10 7.60 0.82 -7.27
N VAL A 11 6.88 1.20 -8.32
CA VAL A 11 6.35 0.25 -9.32
C VAL A 11 6.95 0.58 -10.69
N PRO A 12 7.57 -0.37 -11.38
CA PRO A 12 8.01 -0.15 -12.75
C PRO A 12 6.84 0.30 -13.63
N LYS A 13 7.05 1.34 -14.43
CA LYS A 13 5.99 1.86 -15.32
C LYS A 13 5.44 0.78 -16.23
N ALA A 14 6.28 -0.13 -16.69
CA ALA A 14 5.87 -1.26 -17.53
C ALA A 14 4.97 -2.25 -16.80
N SER A 15 4.98 -2.27 -15.48
CA SER A 15 4.17 -3.18 -14.64
C SER A 15 2.97 -2.48 -14.00
N LEU A 16 2.73 -1.22 -14.33
CA LEU A 16 1.70 -0.42 -13.67
C LEU A 16 0.29 -1.00 -13.86
N ASP A 17 -0.04 -1.49 -15.06
CA ASP A 17 -1.35 -2.07 -15.32
C ASP A 17 -1.55 -3.35 -14.50
N ASP A 18 -0.53 -4.18 -14.37
CA ASP A 18 -0.59 -5.38 -13.53
C ASP A 18 -0.75 -5.02 -12.06
N TYR A 19 -0.05 -3.96 -11.62
CA TYR A 19 -0.18 -3.46 -10.26
C TYR A 19 -1.61 -2.96 -9.97
N LYS A 20 -2.20 -2.21 -10.90
CA LYS A 20 -3.57 -1.72 -10.77
C LYS A 20 -4.58 -2.86 -10.67
N LYS A 21 -4.39 -3.92 -11.47
CA LYS A 21 -5.24 -5.12 -11.37
C LYS A 21 -5.13 -5.77 -10.00
N LEU A 22 -3.90 -5.91 -9.49
CA LEU A 22 -3.64 -6.45 -8.17
C LEU A 22 -4.36 -5.63 -7.09
N ALA A 23 -4.20 -4.31 -7.11
CA ALA A 23 -4.81 -3.41 -6.13
C ALA A 23 -6.34 -3.44 -6.20
N ASN A 24 -6.91 -3.47 -7.41
CA ASN A 24 -8.34 -3.53 -7.61
C ASN A 24 -8.94 -4.88 -7.17
N THR A 25 -8.14 -5.92 -7.12
CA THR A 25 -8.54 -7.21 -6.56
C THR A 25 -8.42 -7.22 -5.04
N ALA A 26 -7.33 -6.68 -4.51
CA ALA A 26 -7.04 -6.70 -3.08
C ALA A 26 -7.95 -5.76 -2.28
N GLY A 27 -8.22 -4.56 -2.78
CA GLY A 27 -9.00 -3.56 -2.06
C GLY A 27 -10.35 -4.05 -1.58
N PRO A 28 -11.20 -4.59 -2.47
CA PRO A 28 -12.51 -5.13 -2.06
C PRO A 28 -12.40 -6.23 -1.00
N ILE A 29 -11.34 -7.04 -1.05
CA ILE A 29 -11.13 -8.12 -0.08
C ILE A 29 -10.79 -7.54 1.29
N TRP A 30 -9.95 -6.49 1.35
CA TRP A 30 -9.68 -5.78 2.60
C TRP A 30 -10.96 -5.21 3.20
N MET A 31 -11.79 -4.57 2.36
CA MET A 31 -13.07 -3.99 2.81
C MET A 31 -14.01 -5.08 3.32
N GLU A 32 -14.07 -6.21 2.65
CA GLU A 32 -14.90 -7.35 3.04
C GLU A 32 -14.50 -7.89 4.42
N HIS A 33 -13.21 -7.88 4.73
CA HIS A 33 -12.70 -8.35 6.03
C HIS A 33 -12.77 -7.31 7.14
N GLY A 34 -13.23 -6.10 6.86
CA GLY A 34 -13.53 -5.12 7.89
C GLY A 34 -12.75 -3.81 7.85
N ALA A 35 -11.94 -3.55 6.82
CA ALA A 35 -11.33 -2.25 6.64
C ALA A 35 -12.41 -1.19 6.40
N LEU A 36 -12.22 0.02 6.92
CA LEU A 36 -13.16 1.12 6.74
C LEU A 36 -12.90 1.87 5.44
N SER A 37 -11.65 1.93 5.00
CA SER A 37 -11.25 2.65 3.79
C SER A 37 -9.99 2.00 3.23
N TYR A 38 -9.89 1.97 1.91
CA TYR A 38 -8.74 1.44 1.19
C TYR A 38 -8.50 2.35 -0.01
N VAL A 39 -7.36 3.03 -0.05
CA VAL A 39 -7.05 4.01 -1.10
C VAL A 39 -5.65 3.79 -1.60
N GLU A 40 -5.47 3.76 -2.91
CA GLU A 40 -4.16 3.74 -3.55
C GLU A 40 -4.07 4.89 -4.56
N CYS A 41 -3.00 5.67 -4.45
CA CYS A 41 -2.77 6.84 -5.26
C CYS A 41 -1.49 6.68 -6.07
N ILE A 42 -1.55 7.10 -7.33
CA ILE A 42 -0.38 7.10 -8.21
C ILE A 42 0.29 8.48 -8.15
N GLY A 43 1.61 8.51 -8.12
CA GLY A 43 2.37 9.76 -8.08
C GLY A 43 2.08 10.64 -9.28
N ASP A 44 1.82 11.92 -9.03
CA ASP A 44 1.51 12.92 -10.05
C ASP A 44 2.49 14.10 -9.93
N ASP A 45 2.54 14.75 -8.78
CA ASP A 45 3.47 15.84 -8.52
C ASP A 45 4.36 15.45 -7.33
N VAL A 46 5.37 14.61 -7.61
CA VAL A 46 6.23 14.03 -6.58
C VAL A 46 7.69 14.39 -6.89
N PRO A 47 8.21 15.48 -6.30
CA PRO A 47 9.57 15.91 -6.58
C PRO A 47 10.60 14.93 -6.02
N TYR A 48 11.73 14.81 -6.71
CA TYR A 48 12.84 13.96 -6.27
C TYR A 48 13.51 14.52 -5.02
N GLY A 49 13.45 15.84 -4.83
CA GLY A 49 14.05 16.52 -3.68
C GLY A 49 15.58 16.49 -3.71
N GLU A 50 16.17 17.11 -2.70
CA GLU A 50 17.63 17.17 -2.56
C GLU A 50 18.13 16.13 -1.53
N LEU A 51 17.53 16.10 -0.35
CA LEU A 51 17.94 15.20 0.72
C LEU A 51 17.11 13.93 0.78
N THR A 52 15.80 14.10 0.76
CA THR A 52 14.85 12.98 0.83
C THR A 52 13.58 13.33 0.05
N SER A 53 12.77 12.32 -0.21
CA SER A 53 11.51 12.44 -0.95
C SER A 53 10.80 11.09 -0.93
N PHE A 54 9.60 11.03 -1.46
CA PHE A 54 8.93 9.73 -1.65
C PHE A 54 9.76 8.78 -2.54
N PRO A 55 10.26 9.21 -3.71
CA PRO A 55 11.09 8.31 -4.53
C PRO A 55 12.37 7.87 -3.82
N ARG A 56 13.05 8.78 -3.13
CA ARG A 56 14.30 8.44 -2.41
C ARG A 56 14.04 7.46 -1.27
N ALA A 57 12.91 7.60 -0.58
CA ALA A 57 12.56 6.72 0.55
C ALA A 57 12.43 5.25 0.13
N VAL A 58 11.99 4.98 -1.09
CA VAL A 58 11.83 3.63 -1.62
C VAL A 58 12.89 3.27 -2.65
N GLN A 59 13.93 4.09 -2.79
CA GLN A 59 15.02 3.87 -3.76
C GLN A 59 14.48 3.62 -5.17
N ALA A 60 13.52 4.44 -5.57
CA ALA A 60 12.86 4.31 -6.87
C ALA A 60 13.87 4.52 -8.01
N LYS A 61 13.77 3.68 -9.02
CA LYS A 61 14.56 3.79 -10.25
C LYS A 61 13.88 4.78 -11.21
N ASP A 62 14.63 5.21 -12.24
CA ASP A 62 14.14 6.20 -13.21
C ASP A 62 12.89 5.75 -13.97
N ASP A 63 12.71 4.45 -14.16
CA ASP A 63 11.57 3.86 -14.85
C ASP A 63 10.44 3.46 -13.91
N GLU A 64 10.51 3.87 -12.66
CA GLU A 64 9.50 3.53 -11.64
C GLU A 64 8.66 4.73 -11.26
N ILE A 65 7.42 4.46 -10.88
CA ILE A 65 6.49 5.45 -10.35
C ILE A 65 6.18 5.11 -8.90
N VAL A 66 5.96 6.14 -8.09
CA VAL A 66 5.66 5.95 -6.67
C VAL A 66 4.15 5.83 -6.47
N ILE A 67 3.76 4.82 -5.70
CA ILE A 67 2.39 4.62 -5.23
C ILE A 67 2.36 4.99 -3.76
N PHE A 68 1.38 5.79 -3.36
CA PHE A 68 1.09 6.13 -1.98
C PHE A 68 -0.30 5.57 -1.63
N ALA A 69 -0.35 4.73 -0.61
CA ALA A 69 -1.57 4.01 -0.27
C ALA A 69 -1.82 4.02 1.23
N TRP A 70 -3.07 3.91 1.62
CA TRP A 70 -3.42 3.74 3.03
C TRP A 70 -4.67 2.90 3.18
N VAL A 71 -4.76 2.24 4.34
CA VAL A 71 -5.93 1.49 4.76
C VAL A 71 -6.31 1.99 6.14
N VAL A 72 -7.59 2.31 6.33
CA VAL A 72 -8.11 2.80 7.61
C VAL A 72 -8.91 1.70 8.29
N TYR A 73 -8.69 1.54 9.60
CA TYR A 73 -9.37 0.57 10.43
C TYR A 73 -10.00 1.28 11.63
N GLU A 74 -10.95 0.61 12.28
CA GLU A 74 -11.61 1.15 13.47
C GLU A 74 -10.64 1.32 14.64
N SER A 75 -9.66 0.40 14.77
CA SER A 75 -8.67 0.38 15.84
C SER A 75 -7.47 -0.45 15.41
N ARG A 76 -6.39 -0.41 16.20
CA ARG A 76 -5.25 -1.31 15.96
C ARG A 76 -5.68 -2.78 16.10
N GLN A 77 -6.53 -3.08 17.06
CA GLN A 77 -7.04 -4.44 17.25
C GLN A 77 -7.80 -4.91 16.01
N SER A 78 -8.64 -4.03 15.45
CA SER A 78 -9.36 -4.30 14.21
C SER A 78 -8.37 -4.52 13.04
N ARG A 79 -7.33 -3.67 12.93
CA ARG A 79 -6.28 -3.84 11.91
C ARG A 79 -5.65 -5.22 11.99
N ASP A 80 -5.27 -5.63 13.18
CA ASP A 80 -4.61 -6.93 13.37
C ASP A 80 -5.54 -8.07 12.96
N ALA A 81 -6.83 -7.98 13.30
CA ALA A 81 -7.83 -8.99 12.94
C ALA A 81 -8.08 -9.03 11.42
N VAL A 82 -8.19 -7.86 10.78
CA VAL A 82 -8.38 -7.76 9.33
C VAL A 82 -7.18 -8.34 8.59
N MET A 83 -5.96 -7.97 9.03
CA MET A 83 -4.73 -8.47 8.41
C MET A 83 -4.62 -9.99 8.51
N ALA A 84 -4.99 -10.58 9.65
CA ALA A 84 -4.99 -12.02 9.82
C ALA A 84 -5.93 -12.72 8.82
N LYS A 85 -7.12 -12.15 8.61
CA LYS A 85 -8.09 -12.68 7.65
C LYS A 85 -7.61 -12.50 6.20
N VAL A 86 -7.04 -11.35 5.87
CA VAL A 86 -6.48 -11.07 4.55
C VAL A 86 -5.36 -12.04 4.22
N MET A 87 -4.42 -12.25 5.14
CA MET A 87 -3.30 -13.17 4.92
C MET A 87 -3.73 -14.62 4.79
N ALA A 88 -4.87 -14.99 5.36
CA ALA A 88 -5.45 -16.34 5.24
C ALA A 88 -6.37 -16.49 4.03
N ASP A 89 -6.70 -15.41 3.34
CA ASP A 89 -7.65 -15.45 2.22
C ASP A 89 -7.01 -16.06 0.99
N ALA A 90 -7.61 -17.15 0.50
CA ALA A 90 -7.08 -17.89 -0.66
C ALA A 90 -7.04 -17.02 -1.94
N ARG A 91 -7.92 -16.03 -2.05
CA ARG A 91 -7.97 -15.14 -3.22
C ARG A 91 -6.75 -14.25 -3.33
N LEU A 92 -6.01 -14.03 -2.21
CA LEU A 92 -4.80 -13.20 -2.14
C LEU A 92 -3.53 -14.03 -1.97
N LYS A 93 -3.61 -15.35 -2.14
CA LYS A 93 -2.41 -16.18 -2.15
C LYS A 93 -1.67 -15.95 -3.46
N MET A 94 -0.48 -15.36 -3.35
CA MET A 94 0.30 -14.92 -4.49
C MET A 94 1.70 -15.48 -4.43
N ASP A 95 2.30 -15.64 -5.60
CA ASP A 95 3.72 -15.89 -5.72
C ASP A 95 4.45 -14.55 -5.53
N TRP A 96 5.10 -14.38 -4.40
CA TRP A 96 5.82 -13.15 -4.06
C TRP A 96 6.94 -12.85 -5.05
N SER A 97 7.49 -13.86 -5.73
CA SER A 97 8.52 -13.67 -6.75
C SER A 97 7.95 -13.09 -8.06
N ALA A 98 6.65 -13.19 -8.26
CA ALA A 98 5.97 -12.70 -9.46
C ALA A 98 5.23 -11.37 -9.23
N MET A 99 5.47 -10.68 -8.12
CA MET A 99 4.83 -9.41 -7.83
C MET A 99 5.28 -8.32 -8.82
N PRO A 100 4.37 -7.42 -9.23
CA PRO A 100 4.70 -6.35 -10.18
C PRO A 100 5.52 -5.21 -9.56
N PHE A 101 6.22 -5.46 -8.46
CA PHE A 101 7.10 -4.51 -7.80
C PHE A 101 8.06 -5.24 -6.88
N ASP A 102 9.14 -4.54 -6.47
CA ASP A 102 10.11 -5.07 -5.51
C ASP A 102 9.61 -4.83 -4.08
N GLY A 103 9.09 -5.87 -3.44
CA GLY A 103 8.57 -5.80 -2.08
C GLY A 103 9.62 -5.45 -1.01
N LYS A 104 10.91 -5.66 -1.29
CA LYS A 104 11.98 -5.33 -0.34
C LYS A 104 12.17 -3.82 -0.20
N ARG A 105 11.80 -3.04 -1.22
CA ARG A 105 11.91 -1.58 -1.18
C ARG A 105 10.62 -0.89 -0.75
N MET A 106 9.53 -1.62 -0.61
CA MET A 106 8.27 -1.08 -0.09
C MET A 106 8.46 -0.70 1.38
N ILE A 107 8.03 0.50 1.74
CA ILE A 107 7.94 0.90 3.14
C ILE A 107 6.48 0.90 3.59
N PHE A 108 6.26 0.52 4.84
CA PHE A 108 4.91 0.46 5.39
C PHE A 108 4.97 0.56 6.92
N GLY A 109 3.86 0.93 7.50
CA GLY A 109 3.75 0.97 8.96
C GLY A 109 2.36 1.35 9.41
N GLY A 110 2.08 1.09 10.68
CA GLY A 110 0.82 1.43 11.31
C GLY A 110 0.96 2.73 12.11
N PHE A 111 -0.03 3.60 11.97
CA PHE A 111 -0.03 4.94 12.54
C PHE A 111 -1.33 5.21 13.28
N GLN A 112 -1.19 5.89 14.40
CA GLN A 112 -2.32 6.28 15.22
C GLN A 112 -2.66 7.74 14.94
N PRO A 113 -3.84 8.06 14.38
CA PRO A 113 -4.23 9.46 14.17
C PRO A 113 -4.29 10.20 15.49
N PHE A 114 -3.80 11.44 15.49
CA PHE A 114 -3.95 12.35 16.63
C PHE A 114 -4.72 13.63 16.25
N VAL A 115 -4.92 13.84 14.96
CA VAL A 115 -5.86 14.83 14.42
C VAL A 115 -6.69 14.13 13.35
N GLU A 116 -7.99 14.09 13.57
CA GLU A 116 -8.91 13.44 12.64
C GLU A 116 -10.19 14.27 12.59
N LEU A 117 -10.34 15.07 11.54
CA LEU A 117 -11.42 16.04 11.38
C LEU A 117 -12.58 15.48 10.57
#